data_06a11cca485f54d17faafa85a569e42a
#
_entry.id   06a11cca485f54d17faafa85a569e42a
#
_cell.length_a   1.000
_cell.length_b   1.000
_cell.length_c   1.000
_cell.angle_alpha   90.00
_cell.angle_beta   90.00
_cell.angle_gamma   90.00
#
_symmetry.space_group_name_H-M   'P 1'
#
loop_
_entity.id
_entity.type
_entity.pdbx_description
1 polymer ?
#
loop_
_entity_poly.entity_id
_entity_poly.type
_entity_poly.pdbx_seq_one_letter_code
_entity_poly.pdbx_strand_id
1 'polypeptide(L)'
;KPRDAKSIATELHTALQKAGIKPPYVLVGHSLGGPLVRVFAGMYPTEVAGLVLIDPAQEAFRVYMKTNPPPGFKEEEAKIAKAPQGPRDEYAAIDATFEQARAAKVPSGIPVTLMTAMQDDSMPAETRRVWAEKHKEWIEKVPGGKHIVAEKSGHAIQAQEPALVIETIRHMVEPARAGKPPAP
;
A
#
# COMPACT_ATOMS: atom_id res chain seq x y z
N LYS A 1 15.12 -8.19 -14.96
CA LYS A 1 15.34 -7.03 -14.07
C LYS A 1 14.68 -7.32 -12.73
N PRO A 2 15.27 -6.84 -11.59
CA PRO A 2 14.58 -6.97 -10.31
C PRO A 2 13.19 -6.31 -10.36
N ARG A 3 12.20 -6.94 -9.74
CA ARG A 3 10.83 -6.41 -9.62
C ARG A 3 10.61 -5.83 -8.22
N ASP A 4 11.58 -5.07 -7.73
CA ASP A 4 11.50 -4.34 -6.47
C ASP A 4 10.72 -3.02 -6.60
N ALA A 5 10.40 -2.39 -5.46
CA ALA A 5 9.56 -1.19 -5.45
C ALA A 5 10.16 -0.02 -6.24
N LYS A 6 11.47 0.20 -6.20
CA LYS A 6 12.11 1.28 -6.96
C LYS A 6 12.02 1.04 -8.46
N SER A 7 12.24 -0.20 -8.91
CA SER A 7 12.14 -0.57 -10.31
C SER A 7 10.71 -0.37 -10.83
N ILE A 8 9.71 -0.83 -10.06
CA ILE A 8 8.29 -0.68 -10.40
C ILE A 8 7.88 0.80 -10.38
N ALA A 9 8.30 1.58 -9.38
CA ALA A 9 8.01 3.01 -9.32
C ALA A 9 8.59 3.77 -10.52
N THR A 10 9.82 3.44 -10.94
CA THR A 10 10.46 4.03 -12.12
C THR A 10 9.72 3.67 -13.41
N GLU A 11 9.31 2.42 -13.56
CA GLU A 11 8.53 1.96 -14.72
C GLU A 11 7.16 2.64 -14.78
N LEU A 12 6.45 2.75 -13.63
CA LEU A 12 5.18 3.47 -13.55
C LEU A 12 5.33 4.95 -13.90
N HIS A 13 6.33 5.63 -13.34
CA HIS A 13 6.60 7.04 -13.66
C HIS A 13 6.84 7.24 -15.17
N THR A 14 7.70 6.38 -15.75
CA THR A 14 7.95 6.41 -17.19
C THR A 14 6.69 6.16 -18.02
N ALA A 15 5.84 5.23 -17.58
CA ALA A 15 4.57 4.93 -18.27
C ALA A 15 3.60 6.11 -18.20
N LEU A 16 3.46 6.77 -17.06
CA LEU A 16 2.64 7.97 -16.89
C LEU A 16 3.10 9.09 -17.80
N GLN A 17 4.41 9.36 -17.85
CA GLN A 17 4.99 10.37 -18.74
C GLN A 17 4.70 10.07 -20.23
N LYS A 18 4.95 8.82 -20.65
CA LYS A 18 4.68 8.39 -22.04
C LYS A 18 3.20 8.46 -22.40
N ALA A 19 2.31 8.22 -21.44
CA ALA A 19 0.86 8.34 -21.64
C ALA A 19 0.36 9.79 -21.58
N GLY A 20 1.24 10.77 -21.33
CA GLY A 20 0.86 12.18 -21.19
C GLY A 20 0.05 12.49 -19.92
N ILE A 21 0.04 11.59 -18.95
CA ILE A 21 -0.64 11.78 -17.66
C ILE A 21 0.27 12.64 -16.78
N LYS A 22 -0.22 13.84 -16.47
CA LYS A 22 0.57 14.85 -15.76
C LYS A 22 0.32 14.82 -14.24
N PRO A 23 1.33 15.13 -13.41
CA PRO A 23 1.14 15.33 -11.97
C PRO A 23 0.27 16.59 -11.71
N PRO A 24 -0.29 16.74 -10.49
CA PRO A 24 -0.03 15.87 -9.34
C PRO A 24 -0.88 14.58 -9.34
N TYR A 25 -0.31 13.50 -8.78
CA TYR A 25 -0.97 12.19 -8.73
C TYR A 25 -1.57 11.91 -7.35
N VAL A 26 -2.77 11.36 -7.31
CA VAL A 26 -3.29 10.62 -6.16
C VAL A 26 -3.00 9.14 -6.40
N LEU A 27 -2.20 8.54 -5.53
CA LEU A 27 -1.79 7.14 -5.68
C LEU A 27 -2.62 6.25 -4.76
N VAL A 28 -3.10 5.15 -5.31
CA VAL A 28 -3.89 4.15 -4.57
C VAL A 28 -3.15 2.82 -4.61
N GLY A 29 -2.84 2.27 -3.45
CA GLY A 29 -2.12 1.00 -3.33
C GLY A 29 -2.86 -0.01 -2.46
N HIS A 30 -3.22 -1.17 -3.03
CA HIS A 30 -3.80 -2.30 -2.31
C HIS A 30 -2.73 -3.34 -2.02
N SER A 31 -2.73 -3.92 -0.83
CA SER A 31 -1.82 -5.01 -0.47
C SER A 31 -0.36 -4.63 -0.74
N LEU A 32 0.38 -5.40 -1.54
CA LEU A 32 1.76 -5.08 -1.94
C LEU A 32 1.87 -3.73 -2.69
N GLY A 33 0.79 -3.25 -3.31
CA GLY A 33 0.72 -1.90 -3.90
C GLY A 33 0.98 -0.78 -2.88
N GLY A 34 0.68 -1.00 -1.60
CA GLY A 34 0.93 -0.01 -0.54
C GLY A 34 2.40 0.41 -0.42
N PRO A 35 3.36 -0.50 -0.16
CA PRO A 35 4.78 -0.16 -0.19
C PRO A 35 5.26 0.38 -1.54
N LEU A 36 4.71 -0.10 -2.68
CA LEU A 36 5.09 0.40 -4.00
C LEU A 36 4.76 1.89 -4.18
N VAL A 37 3.53 2.32 -3.86
CA VAL A 37 3.14 3.73 -3.99
C VAL A 37 3.83 4.63 -2.97
N ARG A 38 4.21 4.12 -1.80
CA ARG A 38 5.01 4.85 -0.81
C ARG A 38 6.42 5.11 -1.34
N VAL A 39 7.05 4.12 -1.97
CA VAL A 39 8.36 4.29 -2.62
C VAL A 39 8.27 5.27 -3.78
N PHE A 40 7.22 5.19 -4.61
CA PHE A 40 6.98 6.17 -5.66
C PHE A 40 6.90 7.59 -5.09
N ALA A 41 6.10 7.81 -4.04
CA ALA A 41 5.95 9.11 -3.40
C ALA A 41 7.27 9.63 -2.83
N GLY A 42 8.10 8.76 -2.26
CA GLY A 42 9.43 9.11 -1.78
C GLY A 42 10.44 9.46 -2.89
N MET A 43 10.29 8.86 -4.08
CA MET A 43 11.14 9.13 -5.24
C MET A 43 10.71 10.40 -6.00
N TYR A 44 9.41 10.68 -6.06
CA TYR A 44 8.81 11.80 -6.81
C TYR A 44 7.92 12.67 -5.92
N PRO A 45 8.47 13.25 -4.83
CA PRO A 45 7.67 13.89 -3.77
C PRO A 45 6.85 15.10 -4.24
N THR A 46 7.31 15.81 -5.27
CA THR A 46 6.62 16.98 -5.81
C THR A 46 5.50 16.62 -6.81
N GLU A 47 5.42 15.35 -7.19
CA GLU A 47 4.45 14.88 -8.17
C GLU A 47 3.25 14.19 -7.52
N VAL A 48 3.23 14.01 -6.18
CA VAL A 48 2.18 13.27 -5.46
C VAL A 48 1.35 14.22 -4.63
N ALA A 49 0.03 14.16 -4.81
CA ALA A 49 -0.96 14.97 -4.07
C ALA A 49 -1.62 14.21 -2.91
N GLY A 50 -1.50 12.89 -2.86
CA GLY A 50 -2.06 12.08 -1.78
C GLY A 50 -1.88 10.59 -1.95
N LEU A 51 -2.01 9.84 -0.85
CA LEU A 51 -1.91 8.38 -0.81
C LEU A 51 -3.15 7.75 -0.20
N VAL A 52 -3.73 6.76 -0.87
CA VAL A 52 -4.75 5.86 -0.33
C VAL A 52 -4.16 4.46 -0.26
N LEU A 53 -4.02 3.92 0.94
CA LEU A 53 -3.44 2.62 1.21
C LEU A 53 -4.57 1.67 1.65
N ILE A 54 -4.92 0.71 0.81
CA ILE A 54 -6.03 -0.22 1.03
C ILE A 54 -5.45 -1.53 1.53
N ASP A 55 -5.65 -1.81 2.81
CA ASP A 55 -5.13 -2.98 3.54
C ASP A 55 -3.69 -3.33 3.13
N PRO A 56 -2.75 -2.38 3.23
CA PRO A 56 -1.43 -2.46 2.60
C PRO A 56 -0.54 -3.49 3.28
N ALA A 57 0.28 -4.19 2.51
CA ALA A 57 1.39 -4.95 3.06
C ALA A 57 2.34 -4.02 3.84
N GLN A 58 2.86 -4.49 4.99
CA GLN A 58 3.58 -3.65 5.93
C GLN A 58 4.86 -4.34 6.42
N GLU A 59 5.94 -3.56 6.50
CA GLU A 59 7.31 -4.06 6.76
C GLU A 59 7.46 -4.75 8.12
N ALA A 60 6.88 -4.17 9.18
CA ALA A 60 6.96 -4.76 10.51
C ALA A 60 6.12 -6.04 10.61
N PHE A 61 5.01 -6.12 9.87
CA PHE A 61 4.25 -7.35 9.76
C PHE A 61 5.03 -8.43 9.00
N ARG A 62 5.76 -8.09 7.93
CA ARG A 62 6.63 -9.05 7.24
C ARG A 62 7.69 -9.63 8.19
N VAL A 63 8.27 -8.81 9.06
CA VAL A 63 9.21 -9.30 10.09
C VAL A 63 8.51 -10.24 11.07
N TYR A 64 7.31 -9.89 11.54
CA TYR A 64 6.50 -10.76 12.40
C TYR A 64 6.21 -12.12 11.74
N MET A 65 5.80 -12.12 10.47
CA MET A 65 5.49 -13.35 9.71
C MET A 65 6.70 -14.27 9.53
N LYS A 66 7.91 -13.74 9.41
CA LYS A 66 9.14 -14.56 9.34
C LYS A 66 9.42 -15.32 10.63
N THR A 67 9.06 -14.75 11.79
CA THR A 67 9.28 -15.35 13.10
C THR A 67 8.08 -16.14 13.60
N ASN A 68 6.89 -15.84 13.09
CA ASN A 68 5.61 -16.45 13.46
C ASN A 68 4.81 -16.85 12.22
N PRO A 69 5.32 -17.78 11.38
CA PRO A 69 4.62 -18.16 10.17
C PRO A 69 3.31 -18.89 10.53
N PRO A 70 2.16 -18.45 9.97
CA PRO A 70 0.90 -19.13 10.19
C PRO A 70 0.88 -20.49 9.49
N PRO A 71 -0.03 -21.40 9.90
CA PRO A 71 -0.28 -22.62 9.16
C PRO A 71 -0.54 -22.32 7.67
N GLY A 72 0.03 -23.11 6.77
CA GLY A 72 -0.13 -22.92 5.32
C GLY A 72 0.83 -21.90 4.69
N PHE A 73 1.68 -21.23 5.45
CA PHE A 73 2.61 -20.23 4.90
C PHE A 73 3.58 -20.83 3.87
N LYS A 74 4.13 -22.02 4.13
CA LYS A 74 5.03 -22.69 3.19
C LYS A 74 4.33 -23.17 1.92
N GLU A 75 3.07 -23.58 2.05
CA GLU A 75 2.24 -23.98 0.92
C GLU A 75 1.94 -22.78 0.02
N GLU A 76 1.72 -21.60 0.61
CA GLU A 76 1.54 -20.38 -0.15
C GLU A 76 2.81 -19.95 -0.87
N GLU A 77 3.97 -20.02 -0.23
CA GLU A 77 5.28 -19.82 -0.90
C GLU A 77 5.49 -20.79 -2.06
N ALA A 78 5.11 -22.06 -1.88
CA ALA A 78 5.19 -23.06 -2.94
C ALA A 78 4.26 -22.78 -4.13
N LYS A 79 3.07 -22.19 -3.89
CA LYS A 79 2.18 -21.72 -4.96
C LYS A 79 2.80 -20.55 -5.74
N ILE A 80 3.38 -19.60 -5.03
CA ILE A 80 4.05 -18.45 -5.65
C ILE A 80 5.23 -18.92 -6.51
N ALA A 81 5.98 -19.92 -6.07
CA ALA A 81 7.08 -20.51 -6.85
C ALA A 81 6.61 -21.10 -8.19
N LYS A 82 5.34 -21.48 -8.31
CA LYS A 82 4.71 -22.00 -9.54
C LYS A 82 3.92 -20.94 -10.32
N ALA A 83 3.83 -19.71 -9.81
CA ALA A 83 3.11 -18.61 -10.45
C ALA A 83 3.81 -18.18 -11.77
N PRO A 84 3.15 -17.40 -12.64
CA PRO A 84 3.77 -16.74 -13.77
C PRO A 84 5.00 -15.90 -13.37
N GLN A 85 5.86 -15.59 -14.34
CA GLN A 85 7.15 -14.93 -14.08
C GLN A 85 7.01 -13.63 -13.29
N GLY A 86 6.05 -12.75 -13.64
CA GLY A 86 5.88 -11.45 -12.97
C GLY A 86 5.71 -11.59 -11.45
N PRO A 87 4.68 -12.29 -10.95
CA PRO A 87 4.50 -12.53 -9.51
C PRO A 87 5.68 -13.21 -8.83
N ARG A 88 6.37 -14.14 -9.49
CA ARG A 88 7.59 -14.77 -8.95
C ARG A 88 8.73 -13.77 -8.76
N ASP A 89 8.96 -12.91 -9.75
CA ASP A 89 10.02 -11.92 -9.72
C ASP A 89 9.74 -10.85 -8.66
N GLU A 90 8.47 -10.46 -8.46
CA GLU A 90 8.04 -9.55 -7.40
C GLU A 90 8.22 -10.17 -6.01
N TYR A 91 7.85 -11.44 -5.85
CA TYR A 91 8.04 -12.14 -4.57
C TYR A 91 9.52 -12.36 -4.25
N ALA A 92 10.36 -12.66 -5.23
CA ALA A 92 11.80 -12.78 -5.05
C ALA A 92 12.44 -11.46 -4.61
N ALA A 93 11.85 -10.31 -4.99
CA ALA A 93 12.31 -8.97 -4.61
C ALA A 93 11.57 -8.39 -3.39
N ILE A 94 10.71 -9.16 -2.72
CA ILE A 94 9.79 -8.63 -1.70
C ILE A 94 10.51 -8.04 -0.49
N ASP A 95 11.60 -8.64 -0.03
CA ASP A 95 12.37 -8.13 1.10
C ASP A 95 13.06 -6.81 0.74
N ALA A 96 13.62 -6.69 -0.46
CA ALA A 96 14.16 -5.43 -0.97
C ALA A 96 13.06 -4.36 -1.10
N THR A 97 11.85 -4.73 -1.56
CA THR A 97 10.68 -3.84 -1.60
C THR A 97 10.34 -3.29 -0.21
N PHE A 98 10.31 -4.12 0.82
CA PHE A 98 10.02 -3.67 2.19
C PHE A 98 11.14 -2.81 2.78
N GLU A 99 12.39 -3.10 2.49
CA GLU A 99 13.52 -2.23 2.90
C GLU A 99 13.45 -0.85 2.24
N GLN A 100 13.14 -0.82 0.94
CA GLN A 100 12.96 0.43 0.20
C GLN A 100 11.75 1.22 0.73
N ALA A 101 10.64 0.58 1.06
CA ALA A 101 9.46 1.22 1.63
C ALA A 101 9.70 1.75 3.05
N ARG A 102 10.49 1.04 3.86
CA ARG A 102 10.91 1.50 5.19
C ARG A 102 11.78 2.77 5.10
N ALA A 103 12.66 2.82 4.11
CA ALA A 103 13.53 3.98 3.88
C ALA A 103 12.82 5.15 3.19
N ALA A 104 11.70 4.89 2.52
CA ALA A 104 10.94 5.92 1.80
C ALA A 104 10.28 6.89 2.79
N LYS A 105 10.54 8.19 2.59
CA LYS A 105 9.86 9.24 3.35
C LYS A 105 8.56 9.60 2.64
N VAL A 106 7.46 9.51 3.36
CA VAL A 106 6.19 10.09 2.88
C VAL A 106 6.38 11.61 2.80
N PRO A 107 6.07 12.24 1.63
CA PRO A 107 6.20 13.70 1.51
C PRO A 107 5.37 14.41 2.58
N SER A 108 5.93 15.44 3.20
CA SER A 108 5.21 16.25 4.17
C SER A 108 4.11 17.07 3.47
N GLY A 109 2.97 17.22 4.14
CA GLY A 109 1.87 18.07 3.66
C GLY A 109 0.94 17.43 2.64
N ILE A 110 1.15 16.16 2.27
CA ILE A 110 0.16 15.41 1.49
C ILE A 110 -0.74 14.57 2.41
N PRO A 111 -2.04 14.42 2.11
CA PRO A 111 -2.91 13.53 2.86
C PRO A 111 -2.55 12.08 2.62
N VAL A 112 -2.61 11.30 3.70
CA VAL A 112 -2.46 9.85 3.65
C VAL A 112 -3.63 9.21 4.36
N THR A 113 -4.35 8.34 3.69
CA THR A 113 -5.39 7.51 4.32
C THR A 113 -5.00 6.04 4.21
N LEU A 114 -4.99 5.34 5.33
CA LEU A 114 -4.79 3.91 5.41
C LEU A 114 -6.09 3.24 5.84
N MET A 115 -6.52 2.24 5.08
CA MET A 115 -7.66 1.38 5.39
C MET A 115 -7.16 0.03 5.89
N THR A 116 -7.78 -0.49 6.96
CA THR A 116 -7.48 -1.83 7.50
C THR A 116 -8.74 -2.68 7.48
N ALA A 117 -8.66 -3.85 6.86
CA ALA A 117 -9.72 -4.84 6.87
C ALA A 117 -9.76 -5.62 8.18
N MET A 118 -10.96 -5.87 8.73
CA MET A 118 -11.12 -6.60 9.99
C MET A 118 -11.75 -7.99 9.84
N GLN A 119 -12.40 -8.28 8.71
CA GLN A 119 -13.04 -9.57 8.44
C GLN A 119 -12.28 -10.35 7.37
N ASP A 120 -11.15 -10.94 7.73
CA ASP A 120 -10.41 -11.79 6.80
C ASP A 120 -10.24 -13.19 7.37
N ASP A 121 -11.12 -14.08 6.93
CA ASP A 121 -11.14 -15.49 7.34
C ASP A 121 -9.95 -16.29 6.77
N SER A 122 -9.19 -15.73 5.85
CA SER A 122 -7.96 -16.35 5.31
C SER A 122 -6.76 -16.25 6.27
N MET A 123 -6.89 -15.44 7.32
CA MET A 123 -5.84 -15.17 8.30
C MET A 123 -6.32 -15.49 9.72
N PRO A 124 -5.55 -16.23 10.54
CA PRO A 124 -5.90 -16.43 11.94
C PRO A 124 -6.17 -15.11 12.68
N ALA A 125 -7.14 -15.09 13.58
CA ALA A 125 -7.58 -13.88 14.28
C ALA A 125 -6.42 -13.14 14.98
N GLU A 126 -5.50 -13.85 15.61
CA GLU A 126 -4.32 -13.26 16.24
C GLU A 126 -3.39 -12.60 15.21
N THR A 127 -3.18 -13.25 14.08
CA THR A 127 -2.37 -12.71 12.99
C THR A 127 -3.04 -11.45 12.40
N ARG A 128 -4.37 -11.44 12.27
CA ARG A 128 -5.14 -10.26 11.84
C ARG A 128 -5.02 -9.11 12.83
N ARG A 129 -5.07 -9.41 14.14
CA ARG A 129 -4.86 -8.40 15.18
C ARG A 129 -3.49 -7.73 15.05
N VAL A 130 -2.42 -8.51 14.86
CA VAL A 130 -1.08 -7.97 14.65
C VAL A 130 -1.00 -7.15 13.36
N TRP A 131 -1.64 -7.59 12.28
CA TRP A 131 -1.74 -6.83 11.03
C TRP A 131 -2.34 -5.43 11.26
N ALA A 132 -3.50 -5.38 11.91
CA ALA A 132 -4.20 -4.12 12.21
C ALA A 132 -3.37 -3.21 13.15
N GLU A 133 -2.68 -3.80 14.14
CA GLU A 133 -1.78 -3.07 15.03
C GLU A 133 -0.62 -2.43 14.27
N LYS A 134 0.01 -3.16 13.35
CA LYS A 134 1.12 -2.62 12.54
C LYS A 134 0.66 -1.52 11.57
N HIS A 135 -0.55 -1.59 11.06
CA HIS A 135 -1.16 -0.50 10.31
C HIS A 135 -1.34 0.75 11.15
N LYS A 136 -1.93 0.60 12.34
CA LYS A 136 -2.13 1.68 13.30
C LYS A 136 -0.81 2.34 13.70
N GLU A 137 0.19 1.53 14.13
CA GLU A 137 1.51 2.02 14.52
C GLU A 137 2.21 2.81 13.39
N TRP A 138 1.97 2.42 12.15
CA TRP A 138 2.58 3.10 11.01
C TRP A 138 1.88 4.42 10.70
N ILE A 139 0.52 4.43 10.60
CA ILE A 139 -0.22 5.63 10.22
C ILE A 139 -0.14 6.73 11.29
N GLU A 140 -0.04 6.37 12.56
CA GLU A 140 0.14 7.32 13.67
C GLU A 140 1.47 8.10 13.59
N LYS A 141 2.46 7.60 12.89
CA LYS A 141 3.74 8.27 12.63
C LYS A 141 3.70 9.20 11.41
N VAL A 142 2.61 9.18 10.64
CA VAL A 142 2.43 10.01 9.45
C VAL A 142 1.66 11.27 9.86
N PRO A 143 2.26 12.47 9.79
CA PRO A 143 1.58 13.71 10.16
C PRO A 143 0.29 13.92 9.35
N GLY A 144 -0.84 14.06 10.02
CA GLY A 144 -2.15 14.18 9.37
C GLY A 144 -2.69 12.89 8.73
N GLY A 145 -2.05 11.75 9.01
CA GLY A 145 -2.51 10.46 8.52
C GLY A 145 -3.87 10.05 9.07
N LYS A 146 -4.76 9.56 8.22
CA LYS A 146 -6.08 9.05 8.60
C LYS A 146 -6.10 7.53 8.57
N HIS A 147 -6.62 6.92 9.64
CA HIS A 147 -6.85 5.49 9.71
C HIS A 147 -8.34 5.19 9.61
N ILE A 148 -8.73 4.35 8.65
CA ILE A 148 -10.09 3.86 8.48
C ILE A 148 -10.08 2.36 8.74
N VAL A 149 -10.93 1.92 9.66
CA VAL A 149 -11.14 0.50 9.94
C VAL A 149 -12.35 0.03 9.16
N ALA A 150 -12.15 -0.85 8.18
CA ALA A 150 -13.20 -1.47 7.37
C ALA A 150 -13.70 -2.72 8.10
N GLU A 151 -14.67 -2.54 8.99
CA GLU A 151 -15.14 -3.58 9.90
C GLU A 151 -15.91 -4.70 9.19
N LYS A 152 -16.43 -4.42 7.99
CA LYS A 152 -17.27 -5.36 7.23
C LYS A 152 -16.53 -6.02 6.06
N SER A 153 -15.25 -5.69 5.88
CA SER A 153 -14.45 -6.18 4.76
C SER A 153 -13.31 -7.08 5.18
N GLY A 154 -13.02 -8.07 4.35
CA GLY A 154 -11.75 -8.75 4.28
C GLY A 154 -10.74 -7.99 3.43
N HIS A 155 -9.61 -8.65 3.09
CA HIS A 155 -8.46 -8.04 2.40
C HIS A 155 -8.82 -7.23 1.13
N ALA A 156 -9.87 -7.61 0.42
CA ALA A 156 -10.33 -6.92 -0.80
C ALA A 156 -11.40 -5.85 -0.49
N ILE A 157 -11.07 -4.85 0.35
CA ILE A 157 -11.99 -3.76 0.75
C ILE A 157 -12.63 -3.09 -0.48
N GLN A 158 -11.87 -2.88 -1.54
CA GLN A 158 -12.35 -2.25 -2.78
C GLN A 158 -13.45 -3.04 -3.49
N ALA A 159 -13.55 -4.34 -3.23
CA ALA A 159 -14.59 -5.20 -3.79
C ALA A 159 -15.79 -5.35 -2.85
N GLN A 160 -15.55 -5.32 -1.54
CA GLN A 160 -16.59 -5.60 -0.52
C GLN A 160 -17.25 -4.32 0.02
N GLU A 161 -16.50 -3.23 0.13
CA GLU A 161 -17.00 -1.88 0.49
C GLU A 161 -16.58 -0.83 -0.54
N PRO A 162 -16.97 -0.96 -1.83
CA PRO A 162 -16.53 -0.06 -2.90
C PRO A 162 -16.90 1.41 -2.64
N ALA A 163 -18.04 1.67 -2.02
CA ALA A 163 -18.47 3.03 -1.68
C ALA A 163 -17.47 3.73 -0.75
N LEU A 164 -16.98 3.03 0.28
CA LEU A 164 -15.98 3.55 1.22
C LEU A 164 -14.69 3.95 0.50
N VAL A 165 -14.20 3.08 -0.41
CA VAL A 165 -12.99 3.33 -1.18
C VAL A 165 -13.17 4.49 -2.16
N ILE A 166 -14.29 4.52 -2.89
CA ILE A 166 -14.60 5.59 -3.85
C ILE A 166 -14.69 6.94 -3.14
N GLU A 167 -15.38 7.01 -2.01
CA GLU A 167 -15.51 8.25 -1.22
C GLU A 167 -14.15 8.73 -0.73
N THR A 168 -13.31 7.84 -0.19
CA THR A 168 -11.96 8.17 0.26
C THR A 168 -11.10 8.72 -0.88
N ILE A 169 -11.11 8.07 -2.06
CA ILE A 169 -10.38 8.55 -3.23
C ILE A 169 -10.91 9.90 -3.69
N ARG A 170 -12.23 10.09 -3.73
CA ARG A 170 -12.87 11.35 -4.13
C ARG A 170 -12.43 12.51 -3.23
N HIS A 171 -12.43 12.32 -1.91
CA HIS A 171 -11.97 13.32 -0.96
C HIS A 171 -10.52 13.76 -1.16
N MET A 172 -9.67 12.90 -1.72
CA MET A 172 -8.30 13.28 -2.08
C MET A 172 -8.19 13.96 -3.45
N VAL A 173 -8.97 13.47 -4.42
CA VAL A 173 -8.88 13.95 -5.81
C VAL A 173 -9.50 15.34 -5.98
N GLU A 174 -10.63 15.64 -5.32
CA GLU A 174 -11.34 16.92 -5.47
C GLU A 174 -10.49 18.12 -5.03
N PRO A 175 -9.85 18.13 -3.84
CA PRO A 175 -8.93 19.20 -3.45
C PRO A 175 -7.72 19.32 -4.38
N ALA A 176 -7.13 18.19 -4.79
CA ALA A 176 -5.97 18.17 -5.69
C ALA A 176 -6.30 18.82 -7.05
N ARG A 177 -7.49 18.54 -7.61
CA ARG A 177 -7.99 19.18 -8.84
C ARG A 177 -8.24 20.67 -8.69
N ALA A 178 -8.65 21.10 -7.51
CA ALA A 178 -8.92 22.51 -7.22
C ALA A 178 -7.66 23.32 -6.87
N GLY A 179 -6.47 22.71 -6.89
CA GLY A 179 -5.22 23.34 -6.46
C GLY A 179 -5.22 23.75 -4.98
N LYS A 180 -6.10 23.16 -4.18
CA LYS A 180 -6.22 23.43 -2.75
C LYS A 180 -5.49 22.34 -1.97
N PRO A 181 -4.84 22.69 -0.85
CA PRO A 181 -4.38 21.64 0.05
C PRO A 181 -5.62 20.84 0.52
N PRO A 182 -5.51 19.51 0.62
CA PRO A 182 -6.60 18.71 1.14
C PRO A 182 -6.90 19.11 2.58
N ALA A 183 -8.17 19.05 2.95
CA ALA A 183 -8.58 19.29 4.32
C ALA A 183 -7.96 18.25 5.27
N PRO A 184 -7.51 18.66 6.46
CA PRO A 184 -6.92 17.78 7.47
C PRO A 184 -7.88 16.68 7.94
#